data_aa9b6e56be67ab5e1c5c522c8373e019
#
_entry.id   aa9b6e56be67ab5e1c5c522c8373e019
#
_cell.length_a   1.000
_cell.length_b   1.000
_cell.length_c   1.000
_cell.angle_alpha   90.00
_cell.angle_beta   90.00
_cell.angle_gamma   90.00
#
_symmetry.space_group_name_H-M   'P 1'
#
loop_
_entity.id
_entity.type
_entity.pdbx_description
1 polymer ?
#
loop_
_entity_poly.entity_id
_entity_poly.type
_entity_poly.pdbx_seq_one_letter_code
_entity_poly.pdbx_strand_id
1 'polypeptide(L)'
;MNDIADRIIRLKNKYKLTNILVESQTATFLNYLKDNSFGIECYLTTWGDFERGMLITLKKNLDGISFKYKYKEAITADHVRMLHKKGIKIQLWTVDDPADLEEAISLDPDFIQTDNIGYFINPNP
;
A
#
# COMPACT_ATOMS: atom_id res chain seq x y z
N MET A 1 -3.62 2.45 23.25
CA MET A 1 -3.46 3.89 23.13
C MET A 1 -2.85 4.21 21.77
N ASN A 2 -3.48 5.10 21.02
CA ASN A 2 -3.15 5.30 19.61
C ASN A 2 -2.53 6.68 19.34
N ASP A 3 -1.58 7.09 20.17
CA ASP A 3 -0.97 8.43 20.14
C ASP A 3 -0.45 8.85 18.75
N ILE A 4 0.14 7.90 17.99
CA ILE A 4 0.63 8.18 16.63
C ILE A 4 -0.55 8.43 15.69
N ALA A 5 -1.59 7.60 15.75
CA ALA A 5 -2.78 7.78 14.93
C ALA A 5 -3.46 9.12 15.21
N ASP A 6 -3.62 9.48 16.49
CA ASP A 6 -4.22 10.76 16.88
C ASP A 6 -3.38 11.96 16.41
N ARG A 7 -2.04 11.82 16.41
CA ARG A 7 -1.15 12.86 15.84
C ARG A 7 -1.34 13.00 14.33
N ILE A 8 -1.44 11.89 13.60
CA ILE A 8 -1.69 11.91 12.15
C ILE A 8 -3.03 12.61 11.87
N ILE A 9 -4.08 12.25 12.59
CA ILE A 9 -5.40 12.85 12.45
C ILE A 9 -5.36 14.35 12.73
N ARG A 10 -4.70 14.78 13.82
CA ARG A 10 -4.55 16.20 14.16
C ARG A 10 -3.79 16.98 13.08
N LEU A 11 -2.67 16.43 12.57
CA LEU A 11 -1.90 17.08 11.52
C LEU A 11 -2.70 17.19 10.22
N LYS A 12 -3.39 16.11 9.83
CA LYS A 12 -4.29 16.12 8.68
C LYS A 12 -5.31 17.26 8.79
N ASN A 13 -5.99 17.36 9.92
CA ASN A 13 -7.02 18.35 10.13
C ASN A 13 -6.45 19.78 10.20
N LYS A 14 -5.35 19.96 10.94
CA LYS A 14 -4.67 21.26 11.09
C LYS A 14 -4.23 21.85 9.75
N TYR A 15 -3.63 21.03 8.90
CA TYR A 15 -3.08 21.46 7.62
C TYR A 15 -4.00 21.19 6.42
N LYS A 16 -5.22 20.69 6.68
CA LYS A 16 -6.22 20.35 5.65
C LYS A 16 -5.64 19.44 4.56
N LEU A 17 -4.84 18.45 4.99
CA LEU A 17 -4.18 17.53 4.07
C LEU A 17 -5.19 16.60 3.42
N THR A 18 -5.02 16.39 2.12
CA THR A 18 -5.77 15.45 1.29
C THR A 18 -4.82 14.41 0.71
N ASN A 19 -5.36 13.32 0.16
CA ASN A 19 -4.57 12.27 -0.49
C ASN A 19 -3.48 11.67 0.41
N ILE A 20 -3.84 11.40 1.68
CA ILE A 20 -2.95 10.75 2.63
C ILE A 20 -3.12 9.24 2.53
N LEU A 21 -2.00 8.54 2.38
CA LEU A 21 -1.90 7.10 2.48
C LEU A 21 -1.03 6.76 3.69
N VAL A 22 -1.51 5.85 4.52
CA VAL A 22 -0.77 5.33 5.69
C VAL A 22 -0.63 3.83 5.55
N GLU A 23 0.60 3.35 5.63
CA GLU A 23 0.87 1.92 5.64
C GLU A 23 1.44 1.46 6.98
N SER A 24 1.08 0.25 7.39
CA SER A 24 1.55 -0.36 8.62
C SER A 24 1.39 -1.88 8.59
N GLN A 25 2.24 -2.59 9.32
CA GLN A 25 2.07 -4.02 9.59
C GLN A 25 0.98 -4.27 10.64
N THR A 26 0.55 -3.24 11.37
CA THR A 26 -0.38 -3.35 12.49
C THR A 26 -1.80 -3.01 12.06
N ALA A 27 -2.59 -4.03 11.73
CA ALA A 27 -3.96 -3.86 11.24
C ALA A 27 -4.88 -3.13 12.22
N THR A 28 -4.68 -3.29 13.53
CA THR A 28 -5.46 -2.58 14.55
C THR A 28 -5.21 -1.08 14.55
N PHE A 29 -3.96 -0.67 14.30
CA PHE A 29 -3.60 0.74 14.13
C PHE A 29 -4.30 1.36 12.90
N LEU A 30 -4.24 0.65 11.77
CA LEU A 30 -4.90 1.09 10.54
C LEU A 30 -6.42 1.17 10.70
N ASN A 31 -7.01 0.19 11.35
CA ASN A 31 -8.45 0.18 11.63
C ASN A 31 -8.86 1.39 12.48
N TYR A 32 -8.06 1.72 13.51
CA TYR A 32 -8.32 2.89 14.34
C TYR A 32 -8.28 4.19 13.52
N LEU A 33 -7.32 4.35 12.62
CA LEU A 33 -7.26 5.51 11.71
C LEU A 33 -8.52 5.61 10.85
N LYS A 34 -8.98 4.51 10.27
CA LYS A 34 -10.20 4.50 9.45
C LYS A 34 -11.45 4.84 10.24
N ASP A 35 -11.57 4.31 11.46
CA ASP A 35 -12.74 4.54 12.30
C ASP A 35 -12.82 5.98 12.83
N ASN A 36 -11.69 6.67 12.93
CA ASN A 36 -11.60 8.01 13.54
C ASN A 36 -11.25 9.14 12.55
N SER A 37 -11.06 8.86 11.27
CA SER A 37 -10.76 9.88 10.28
C SER A 37 -11.24 9.52 8.88
N PHE A 38 -11.77 10.50 8.16
CA PHE A 38 -12.06 10.38 6.73
C PHE A 38 -10.87 10.85 5.88
N GLY A 39 -10.74 10.28 4.67
CA GLY A 39 -9.75 10.74 3.70
C GLY A 39 -8.32 10.31 4.00
N ILE A 40 -8.14 9.24 4.78
CA ILE A 40 -6.88 8.53 4.92
C ILE A 40 -7.05 7.14 4.30
N GLU A 41 -6.28 6.82 3.30
CA GLU A 41 -6.20 5.46 2.78
C GLU A 41 -5.25 4.64 3.66
N CYS A 42 -5.68 3.46 4.09
CA CYS A 42 -4.95 2.59 5.00
C CYS A 42 -4.55 1.30 4.31
N TYR A 43 -3.25 1.04 4.22
CA TYR A 43 -2.68 -0.12 3.56
C TYR A 43 -1.98 -1.03 4.55
N LEU A 44 -2.32 -2.33 4.49
CA LEU A 44 -1.65 -3.34 5.30
C LEU A 44 -0.32 -3.73 4.63
N THR A 45 0.79 -3.48 5.30
CA THR A 45 2.10 -3.94 4.85
C THR A 45 2.25 -5.44 5.11
N THR A 46 2.52 -6.19 4.06
CA THR A 46 2.73 -7.65 4.11
C THR A 46 4.07 -8.02 3.48
N TRP A 47 4.66 -9.13 3.95
CA TRP A 47 5.99 -9.55 3.53
C TRP A 47 5.99 -10.67 2.49
N GLY A 48 4.88 -11.34 2.24
CA GLY A 48 4.84 -12.40 1.27
C GLY A 48 3.79 -13.47 1.52
N ASP A 49 2.77 -13.17 2.30
CA ASP A 49 1.60 -14.02 2.48
C ASP A 49 0.38 -13.28 1.91
N PHE A 50 0.11 -13.54 0.64
CA PHE A 50 -0.96 -12.89 -0.11
C PHE A 50 -2.34 -13.17 0.48
N GLU A 51 -2.65 -14.44 0.71
CA GLU A 51 -3.98 -14.85 1.18
C GLU A 51 -4.30 -14.26 2.56
N ARG A 52 -3.34 -14.36 3.48
CA ARG A 52 -3.48 -13.80 4.82
C ARG A 52 -3.64 -12.28 4.78
N GLY A 53 -2.82 -11.61 3.98
CA GLY A 53 -2.91 -10.16 3.78
C GLY A 53 -4.26 -9.74 3.25
N MET A 54 -4.78 -10.42 2.23
CA MET A 54 -6.09 -10.17 1.66
C MET A 54 -7.21 -10.38 2.68
N LEU A 55 -7.18 -11.48 3.42
CA LEU A 55 -8.21 -11.78 4.44
C LEU A 55 -8.24 -10.73 5.56
N ILE A 56 -7.08 -10.29 6.06
CA ILE A 56 -7.01 -9.25 7.09
C ILE A 56 -7.53 -7.92 6.53
N THR A 57 -7.12 -7.55 5.32
CA THR A 57 -7.53 -6.31 4.66
C THR A 57 -9.05 -6.26 4.49
N LEU A 58 -9.66 -7.35 4.02
CA LEU A 58 -11.12 -7.47 3.92
C LEU A 58 -11.80 -7.39 5.27
N LYS A 59 -11.34 -8.17 6.25
CA LYS A 59 -11.94 -8.22 7.60
C LYS A 59 -11.91 -6.87 8.30
N LYS A 60 -10.86 -6.08 8.07
CA LYS A 60 -10.67 -4.76 8.69
C LYS A 60 -11.13 -3.61 7.80
N ASN A 61 -11.71 -3.92 6.64
CA ASN A 61 -12.16 -2.91 5.67
C ASN A 61 -11.08 -1.88 5.35
N LEU A 62 -9.83 -2.34 5.15
CA LEU A 62 -8.72 -1.48 4.75
C LEU A 62 -8.77 -1.21 3.24
N ASP A 63 -8.08 -0.17 2.79
CA ASP A 63 -8.16 0.29 1.40
C ASP A 63 -7.22 -0.47 0.48
N GLY A 64 -6.12 -0.98 1.01
CA GLY A 64 -5.14 -1.68 0.19
C GLY A 64 -4.15 -2.55 0.96
N ILE A 65 -3.28 -3.18 0.17
CA ILE A 65 -2.15 -3.99 0.64
C ILE A 65 -0.87 -3.37 0.07
N SER A 66 0.13 -3.19 0.93
CA SER A 66 1.51 -2.89 0.55
C SER A 66 2.32 -4.18 0.61
N PHE A 67 2.62 -4.75 -0.57
CA PHE A 67 3.20 -6.08 -0.70
C PHE A 67 4.67 -6.00 -1.10
N LYS A 68 5.52 -6.81 -0.45
CA LYS A 68 6.95 -6.87 -0.79
C LYS A 68 7.15 -7.61 -2.12
N TYR A 69 7.65 -6.87 -3.10
CA TYR A 69 7.92 -7.38 -4.43
C TYR A 69 9.03 -8.44 -4.43
N LYS A 70 8.79 -9.57 -5.10
CA LYS A 70 9.76 -10.68 -5.21
C LYS A 70 10.33 -11.19 -3.88
N TYR A 71 9.50 -11.37 -2.87
CA TYR A 71 9.91 -12.00 -1.63
C TYR A 71 9.61 -13.52 -1.67
N LYS A 72 8.93 -14.07 -0.68
CA LYS A 72 8.64 -15.53 -0.60
C LYS A 72 7.64 -15.99 -1.65
N GLU A 73 6.67 -15.17 -1.94
CA GLU A 73 5.61 -15.41 -2.90
C GLU A 73 5.60 -14.26 -3.91
N ALA A 74 5.70 -14.59 -5.18
CA ALA A 74 5.62 -13.58 -6.22
C ALA A 74 4.17 -13.16 -6.44
N ILE A 75 3.91 -11.85 -6.45
CA ILE A 75 2.63 -11.32 -6.89
C ILE A 75 2.47 -11.55 -8.39
N THR A 76 1.30 -12.01 -8.79
CA THR A 76 0.93 -12.22 -10.18
C THR A 76 -0.14 -11.24 -10.61
N ALA A 77 -0.34 -11.07 -11.93
CA ALA A 77 -1.43 -10.29 -12.47
C ALA A 77 -2.81 -10.81 -12.03
N ASP A 78 -2.96 -12.11 -11.81
CA ASP A 78 -4.20 -12.69 -11.26
C ASP A 78 -4.46 -12.26 -9.82
N HIS A 79 -3.43 -12.18 -8.99
CA HIS A 79 -3.53 -11.65 -7.63
C HIS A 79 -4.00 -10.19 -7.65
N VAL A 80 -3.42 -9.35 -8.50
CA VAL A 80 -3.80 -7.93 -8.63
C VAL A 80 -5.26 -7.81 -9.08
N ARG A 81 -5.66 -8.56 -10.12
CA ARG A 81 -7.04 -8.57 -10.57
C ARG A 81 -8.04 -9.02 -9.50
N MET A 82 -7.65 -10.02 -8.70
CA MET A 82 -8.47 -10.50 -7.59
C MET A 82 -8.68 -9.41 -6.52
N LEU A 83 -7.62 -8.69 -6.17
CA LEU A 83 -7.70 -7.56 -5.22
C LEU A 83 -8.58 -6.45 -5.77
N HIS A 84 -8.37 -6.04 -7.02
CA HIS A 84 -9.16 -4.99 -7.67
C HIS A 84 -10.66 -5.35 -7.72
N LYS A 85 -11.00 -6.60 -8.03
CA LYS A 85 -12.42 -7.08 -7.99
C LYS A 85 -13.04 -6.96 -6.61
N LYS A 86 -12.23 -6.97 -5.55
CA LYS A 86 -12.68 -6.79 -4.16
C LYS A 86 -12.60 -5.34 -3.68
N GLY A 87 -12.23 -4.41 -4.57
CA GLY A 87 -12.06 -3.00 -4.23
C GLY A 87 -10.82 -2.72 -3.39
N ILE A 88 -9.83 -3.63 -3.38
CA ILE A 88 -8.57 -3.49 -2.64
C ILE A 88 -7.50 -3.01 -3.61
N LYS A 89 -6.83 -1.92 -3.27
CA LYS A 89 -5.66 -1.42 -4.00
C LYS A 89 -4.39 -2.18 -3.61
N ILE A 90 -3.39 -2.15 -4.48
CA ILE A 90 -2.10 -2.76 -4.21
C ILE A 90 -0.94 -1.81 -4.48
N GLN A 91 0.00 -1.78 -3.55
CA GLN A 91 1.29 -1.13 -3.66
C GLN A 91 2.40 -2.19 -3.62
N LEU A 92 3.36 -2.09 -4.53
CA LEU A 92 4.54 -2.97 -4.57
C LEU A 92 5.78 -2.23 -4.07
N TRP A 93 6.56 -2.87 -3.19
CA TRP A 93 7.80 -2.32 -2.61
C TRP A 93 8.87 -3.42 -2.44
N THR A 94 10.15 -3.13 -2.52
CA THR A 94 10.78 -1.96 -3.12
C THR A 94 11.22 -2.33 -4.51
N VAL A 95 10.92 -1.52 -5.50
CA VAL A 95 11.22 -1.78 -6.91
C VAL A 95 12.24 -0.74 -7.38
N ASP A 96 13.52 -1.11 -7.38
CA ASP A 96 14.63 -0.18 -7.67
C ASP A 96 15.36 -0.49 -8.97
N ASP A 97 15.29 -1.73 -9.45
CA ASP A 97 15.91 -2.14 -10.70
C ASP A 97 15.01 -1.82 -11.89
N PRO A 98 15.55 -1.24 -12.98
CA PRO A 98 14.77 -0.94 -14.19
C PRO A 98 14.03 -2.11 -14.80
N ALA A 99 14.63 -3.31 -14.82
CA ALA A 99 13.97 -4.51 -15.35
C ALA A 99 12.81 -4.95 -14.45
N ASP A 100 12.97 -4.85 -13.12
CA ASP A 100 11.92 -5.13 -12.16
C ASP A 100 10.77 -4.10 -12.25
N LEU A 101 11.09 -2.86 -12.62
CA LEU A 101 10.08 -1.83 -12.82
C LEU A 101 9.13 -2.18 -13.97
N GLU A 102 9.66 -2.56 -15.12
CA GLU A 102 8.83 -2.95 -16.27
C GLU A 102 7.92 -4.13 -15.93
N GLU A 103 8.48 -5.14 -15.25
CA GLU A 103 7.70 -6.29 -14.79
C GLU A 103 6.62 -5.86 -13.77
N ALA A 104 6.96 -5.04 -12.77
CA ALA A 104 6.02 -4.57 -11.77
C ALA A 104 4.88 -3.73 -12.38
N ILE A 105 5.18 -2.85 -13.34
CA ILE A 105 4.18 -2.08 -14.08
C ILE A 105 3.22 -3.01 -14.84
N SER A 106 3.75 -4.08 -15.44
CA SER A 106 2.93 -5.04 -16.20
C SER A 106 1.90 -5.79 -15.33
N LEU A 107 2.09 -5.81 -14.01
CA LEU A 107 1.13 -6.39 -13.06
C LEU A 107 -0.06 -5.46 -12.77
N ASP A 108 -0.02 -4.20 -13.23
CA ASP A 108 -1.06 -3.18 -13.03
C ASP A 108 -1.32 -2.83 -11.55
N PRO A 109 -0.28 -2.56 -10.72
CA PRO A 109 -0.47 -2.11 -9.36
C PRO A 109 -0.96 -0.65 -9.31
N ASP A 110 -1.59 -0.26 -8.21
CA ASP A 110 -2.00 1.13 -8.00
C ASP A 110 -0.81 2.03 -7.66
N PHE A 111 0.20 1.50 -6.95
CA PHE A 111 1.39 2.22 -6.55
C PHE A 111 2.64 1.34 -6.61
N ILE A 112 3.77 1.97 -6.89
CA ILE A 112 5.10 1.38 -6.80
C ILE A 112 5.95 2.25 -5.88
N GLN A 113 6.58 1.65 -4.88
CA GLN A 113 7.60 2.29 -4.04
C GLN A 113 8.99 1.98 -4.57
N THR A 114 9.80 3.03 -4.72
CA THR A 114 11.18 2.94 -5.16
C THR A 114 12.06 3.90 -4.38
N ASP A 115 13.31 3.51 -4.17
CA ASP A 115 14.38 4.38 -3.69
C ASP A 115 15.09 5.09 -4.85
N ASN A 116 14.79 4.75 -6.10
CA ASN A 116 15.42 5.27 -7.32
C ASN A 116 14.45 6.11 -8.16
N ILE A 117 13.91 7.17 -7.57
CA ILE A 117 12.94 8.05 -8.25
C ILE A 117 13.50 8.70 -9.52
N GLY A 118 14.81 8.97 -9.57
CA GLY A 118 15.46 9.61 -10.71
C GLY A 118 15.31 8.82 -12.00
N TYR A 119 15.36 7.51 -11.95
CA TYR A 119 15.16 6.63 -13.09
C TYR A 119 13.72 6.72 -13.66
N PHE A 120 12.74 6.88 -12.78
CA PHE A 120 11.33 6.95 -13.16
C PHE A 120 10.96 8.28 -13.82
N ILE A 121 11.65 9.36 -13.44
CA ILE A 121 11.41 10.70 -13.99
C ILE A 121 12.15 10.89 -15.33
N ASN A 122 13.35 10.33 -15.45
CA ASN A 122 14.20 10.39 -16.65
C ASN A 122 14.71 8.99 -17.03
N PRO A 123 13.89 8.16 -17.67
CA PRO A 123 14.28 6.79 -18.02
C PRO A 123 15.38 6.71 -19.09
N ASN A 124 15.67 7.82 -19.77
CA ASN A 124 16.77 7.97 -20.75
C ASN A 124 17.66 9.13 -20.32
N PRO A 125 18.71 8.88 -19.52
CA PRO A 125 19.70 9.91 -19.17
C PRO A 125 20.53 10.37 -20.36
#